data_d735b528bd9233efa6db6f25af881178
#
_entry.id   d735b528bd9233efa6db6f25af881178
#
_cell.length_a   1.000
_cell.length_b   1.000
_cell.length_c   1.000
_cell.angle_alpha   90.00
_cell.angle_beta   90.00
_cell.angle_gamma   90.00
#
_symmetry.space_group_name_H-M   'P 1'
#
loop_
_entity.id
_entity.type
_entity.pdbx_description
1 polymer ?
#
loop_
_entity_poly.entity_id
_entity_poly.type
_entity_poly.pdbx_seq_one_letter_code
_entity_poly.pdbx_strand_id
1 'polypeptide(L)'
;KERHLLAGFLHDTLGERDRKLAIDKIRSFIERLFLAPPPADSLLQAHHSGYTRDEELCLGKALPTLSLRRLNFALTRLAMRTLGRLSEGISIGLTTGFDSGSSLDYVYRNRARGALLIGKLIDRGYLNSIGWRGVRVRRLHLLRAIASAARELRESGQPLRLADIAAGPGRYVLDAVAQLPERPQSIVLRDFS
;
A
#
# COMPACT_ATOMS: atom_id res chain seq x y z
N LYS A 1 -6.59 3.31 25.08
CA LYS A 1 -5.69 3.11 23.92
C LYS A 1 -4.42 3.91 24.16
N GLU A 2 -3.28 3.24 24.12
CA GLU A 2 -1.97 3.91 24.21
C GLU A 2 -1.33 4.00 22.84
N ARG A 3 -0.66 5.11 22.57
CA ARG A 3 0.14 5.30 21.35
C ARG A 3 1.58 5.56 21.76
N HIS A 4 2.49 4.79 21.18
CA HIS A 4 3.91 4.99 21.35
C HIS A 4 4.54 5.25 19.99
N LEU A 5 5.28 6.35 19.88
CA LEU A 5 6.15 6.63 18.75
C LEU A 5 7.53 6.07 19.09
N LEU A 6 7.98 5.12 18.28
CA LEU A 6 9.31 4.53 18.38
C LEU A 6 10.20 5.20 17.33
N ALA A 7 11.05 6.12 17.78
CA ALA A 7 11.96 6.81 16.88
C ALA A 7 12.91 5.80 16.21
N GLY A 8 13.09 5.93 14.89
CA GLY A 8 13.95 5.04 14.12
C GLY A 8 13.29 3.73 13.65
N PHE A 9 12.04 3.46 14.09
CA PHE A 9 11.29 2.29 13.60
C PHE A 9 10.60 2.62 12.29
N LEU A 10 10.59 1.64 11.37
CA LEU A 10 9.93 1.76 10.08
C LEU A 10 8.57 1.05 10.10
N HIS A 11 8.45 -0.07 9.42
CA HIS A 11 7.17 -0.75 9.21
C HIS A 11 6.98 -1.97 10.11
N ASP A 12 8.01 -2.78 10.27
CA ASP A 12 7.96 -4.01 11.07
C ASP A 12 8.65 -3.80 12.42
N THR A 13 7.89 -3.31 13.40
CA THR A 13 8.40 -2.99 14.74
C THR A 13 9.01 -4.17 15.47
N LEU A 14 8.65 -5.41 15.13
CA LEU A 14 9.19 -6.62 15.76
C LEU A 14 10.40 -7.19 14.99
N GLY A 15 10.58 -6.81 13.74
CA GLY A 15 11.74 -7.15 12.92
C GLY A 15 12.88 -6.15 13.00
N GLU A 16 12.66 -4.97 13.59
CA GLU A 16 13.64 -3.89 13.68
C GLU A 16 14.82 -4.23 14.61
N ARG A 17 15.94 -3.53 14.38
CA ARG A 17 17.17 -3.71 15.18
C ARG A 17 16.92 -3.51 16.66
N ASP A 18 16.18 -2.46 17.03
CA ASP A 18 15.85 -2.11 18.39
C ASP A 18 14.50 -2.69 18.86
N ARG A 19 14.09 -3.83 18.27
CA ARG A 19 12.84 -4.54 18.59
C ARG A 19 12.59 -4.74 20.09
N LYS A 20 13.67 -4.79 20.90
CA LYS A 20 13.56 -4.93 22.35
C LYS A 20 12.74 -3.80 22.96
N LEU A 21 12.90 -2.56 22.48
CA LEU A 21 12.10 -1.41 22.91
C LEU A 21 10.60 -1.63 22.62
N ALA A 22 10.26 -2.13 21.45
CA ALA A 22 8.87 -2.44 21.10
C ALA A 22 8.32 -3.58 21.95
N ILE A 23 9.09 -4.65 22.12
CA ILE A 23 8.72 -5.81 22.96
C ILE A 23 8.51 -5.40 24.41
N ASP A 24 9.41 -4.58 24.98
CA ASP A 24 9.30 -4.11 26.38
C ASP A 24 8.06 -3.22 26.56
N LYS A 25 7.71 -2.38 25.57
CA LYS A 25 6.47 -1.59 25.59
C LYS A 25 5.23 -2.47 25.53
N ILE A 26 5.22 -3.48 24.65
CA ILE A 26 4.12 -4.43 24.54
C ILE A 26 3.99 -5.22 25.84
N ARG A 27 5.10 -5.72 26.38
CA ARG A 27 5.10 -6.47 27.66
C ARG A 27 4.54 -5.63 28.79
N SER A 28 5.05 -4.43 28.99
CA SER A 28 4.58 -3.52 30.03
C SER A 28 3.10 -3.16 29.89
N PHE A 29 2.61 -3.02 28.66
CA PHE A 29 1.19 -2.81 28.38
C PHE A 29 0.34 -4.03 28.79
N ILE A 30 0.77 -5.24 28.40
CA ILE A 30 0.10 -6.49 28.74
C ILE A 30 0.07 -6.71 30.25
N GLU A 31 1.21 -6.54 30.93
CA GLU A 31 1.31 -6.70 32.39
C GLU A 31 0.36 -5.76 33.14
N ARG A 32 0.31 -4.48 32.72
CA ARG A 32 -0.65 -3.52 33.28
C ARG A 32 -2.10 -3.92 33.06
N LEU A 33 -2.43 -4.48 31.87
CA LEU A 33 -3.79 -4.92 31.58
C LEU A 33 -4.22 -6.11 32.45
N PHE A 34 -3.30 -7.03 32.73
CA PHE A 34 -3.59 -8.17 33.63
C PHE A 34 -3.74 -7.76 35.09
N LEU A 35 -3.09 -6.69 35.50
CA LEU A 35 -3.19 -6.12 36.87
C LEU A 35 -4.37 -5.14 37.02
N ALA A 36 -4.88 -4.62 35.92
CA ALA A 36 -6.00 -3.69 35.94
C ALA A 36 -7.33 -4.43 36.16
N PRO A 37 -8.28 -3.84 36.89
CA PRO A 37 -9.63 -4.39 36.94
C PRO A 37 -10.22 -4.46 35.54
N PRO A 38 -11.07 -5.49 35.24
CA PRO A 38 -11.71 -5.59 33.93
C PRO A 38 -12.47 -4.29 33.62
N PRO A 39 -12.40 -3.78 32.38
CA PRO A 39 -13.12 -2.59 32.00
C PRO A 39 -14.62 -2.81 32.20
N ALA A 40 -15.33 -1.75 32.61
CA ALA A 40 -16.78 -1.78 32.82
C ALA A 40 -17.53 -2.27 31.57
N ASP A 41 -17.03 -1.90 30.38
CA ASP A 41 -17.55 -2.38 29.09
C ASP A 41 -16.62 -3.46 28.53
N SER A 42 -17.17 -4.64 28.30
CA SER A 42 -16.42 -5.75 27.74
C SER A 42 -15.97 -5.46 26.32
N LEU A 43 -14.65 -5.45 26.08
CA LEU A 43 -14.08 -5.35 24.74
C LEU A 43 -14.45 -6.52 23.82
N LEU A 44 -14.98 -7.62 24.37
CA LEU A 44 -15.51 -8.73 23.57
C LEU A 44 -16.69 -8.32 22.67
N GLN A 45 -17.39 -7.25 23.04
CA GLN A 45 -18.50 -6.69 22.26
C GLN A 45 -18.11 -5.44 21.45
N ALA A 46 -16.84 -5.06 21.44
CA ALA A 46 -16.38 -3.88 20.73
C ALA A 46 -16.70 -3.91 19.21
N HIS A 47 -16.85 -5.12 18.65
CA HIS A 47 -17.24 -5.31 17.25
C HIS A 47 -18.73 -5.05 16.97
N HIS A 48 -19.57 -4.96 18.00
CA HIS A 48 -21.00 -4.63 17.87
C HIS A 48 -21.26 -3.12 17.88
N SER A 49 -20.27 -2.32 18.25
CA SER A 49 -20.40 -0.85 18.34
C SER A 49 -19.25 -0.15 17.63
N GLY A 50 -19.50 1.07 17.21
CA GLY A 50 -18.51 1.93 16.57
C GLY A 50 -18.74 2.15 15.09
N TYR A 51 -18.22 3.25 14.61
CA TYR A 51 -18.41 3.75 13.24
C TYR A 51 -17.99 2.72 12.18
N THR A 52 -16.85 2.06 12.36
CA THR A 52 -16.32 1.07 11.40
C THR A 52 -17.21 -0.17 11.29
N ARG A 53 -17.88 -0.56 12.35
CA ARG A 53 -18.83 -1.70 12.32
C ARG A 53 -20.08 -1.35 11.54
N ASP A 54 -20.65 -0.16 11.79
CA ASP A 54 -21.84 0.28 11.08
C ASP A 54 -21.55 0.48 9.59
N GLU A 55 -20.36 1.01 9.26
CA GLU A 55 -19.92 1.15 7.88
C GLU A 55 -19.77 -0.21 7.18
N GLU A 56 -19.15 -1.19 7.82
CA GLU A 56 -19.02 -2.57 7.32
C GLU A 56 -20.39 -3.18 7.04
N LEU A 57 -21.31 -3.09 8.01
CA LEU A 57 -22.68 -3.59 7.85
C LEU A 57 -23.43 -2.89 6.72
N CYS A 58 -23.24 -1.59 6.56
CA CYS A 58 -23.82 -0.82 5.45
C CYS A 58 -23.24 -1.25 4.10
N LEU A 59 -21.93 -1.45 4.02
CA LEU A 59 -21.26 -1.86 2.79
C LEU A 59 -21.54 -3.32 2.43
N GLY A 60 -21.76 -4.18 3.41
CA GLY A 60 -22.14 -5.59 3.20
C GLY A 60 -23.58 -5.78 2.70
N LYS A 61 -24.46 -4.79 2.87
CA LYS A 61 -25.85 -4.88 2.39
C LYS A 61 -25.92 -4.74 0.87
N ALA A 62 -26.66 -5.67 0.24
CA ALA A 62 -26.94 -5.55 -1.18
C ALA A 62 -27.75 -4.28 -1.47
N LEU A 63 -27.32 -3.52 -2.47
CA LEU A 63 -28.05 -2.31 -2.88
C LEU A 63 -29.43 -2.68 -3.46
N PRO A 64 -30.48 -1.91 -3.14
CA PRO A 64 -31.80 -2.10 -3.72
C PRO A 64 -31.75 -2.12 -5.25
N THR A 65 -32.61 -2.92 -5.88
CA THR A 65 -32.62 -3.13 -7.34
C THR A 65 -32.81 -1.84 -8.13
N LEU A 66 -33.61 -0.90 -7.62
CA LEU A 66 -33.92 0.40 -8.26
C LEU A 66 -33.11 1.58 -7.69
N SER A 67 -32.02 1.29 -6.97
CA SER A 67 -31.16 2.34 -6.41
C SER A 67 -30.33 3.00 -7.52
N LEU A 68 -30.34 4.34 -7.55
CA LEU A 68 -29.46 5.16 -8.42
C LEU A 68 -27.99 4.80 -8.23
N ARG A 69 -27.60 4.44 -7.01
CA ARG A 69 -26.24 4.01 -6.68
C ARG A 69 -25.89 2.69 -7.38
N ARG A 70 -26.83 1.72 -7.40
CA ARG A 70 -26.66 0.46 -8.12
C ARG A 70 -26.56 0.68 -9.62
N LEU A 71 -27.41 1.54 -10.19
CA LEU A 71 -27.36 1.93 -11.59
C LEU A 71 -26.00 2.54 -11.94
N ASN A 72 -25.52 3.49 -11.13
CA ASN A 72 -24.21 4.11 -11.32
C ASN A 72 -23.09 3.09 -11.34
N PHE A 73 -23.07 2.13 -10.39
CA PHE A 73 -22.08 1.05 -10.39
C PHE A 73 -22.18 0.13 -11.62
N ALA A 74 -23.40 -0.15 -12.08
CA ALA A 74 -23.62 -0.95 -13.27
C ALA A 74 -23.10 -0.24 -14.53
N LEU A 75 -23.38 1.04 -14.68
CA LEU A 75 -22.90 1.88 -15.78
C LEU A 75 -21.39 2.03 -15.75
N THR A 76 -20.80 2.27 -14.58
CA THR A 76 -19.34 2.35 -14.41
C THR A 76 -18.67 1.04 -14.81
N ARG A 77 -19.23 -0.10 -14.37
CA ARG A 77 -18.71 -1.43 -14.73
C ARG A 77 -18.81 -1.68 -16.23
N LEU A 78 -19.92 -1.30 -16.84
CA LEU A 78 -20.10 -1.41 -18.29
C LEU A 78 -19.08 -0.53 -19.04
N ALA A 79 -18.96 0.74 -18.63
CA ALA A 79 -17.99 1.67 -19.22
C ALA A 79 -16.55 1.16 -19.10
N MET A 80 -16.16 0.61 -17.95
CA MET A 80 -14.82 0.02 -17.79
C MET A 80 -14.61 -1.19 -18.69
N ARG A 81 -15.62 -2.04 -18.88
CA ARG A 81 -15.53 -3.25 -19.73
C ARG A 81 -15.56 -2.95 -21.24
N THR A 82 -16.09 -1.83 -21.64
CA THR A 82 -16.20 -1.39 -23.04
C THR A 82 -15.15 -0.33 -23.36
N LEU A 83 -15.44 0.94 -23.07
CA LEU A 83 -14.55 2.07 -23.32
C LEU A 83 -13.22 1.98 -22.57
N GLY A 84 -13.23 1.37 -21.38
CA GLY A 84 -12.02 1.17 -20.57
C GLY A 84 -10.97 0.31 -21.28
N ARG A 85 -11.37 -0.60 -22.18
CA ARG A 85 -10.44 -1.40 -22.99
C ARG A 85 -9.62 -0.57 -23.98
N LEU A 86 -10.04 0.66 -24.27
CA LEU A 86 -9.25 1.59 -25.05
C LEU A 86 -8.07 2.18 -24.26
N SER A 87 -8.12 2.13 -22.93
CA SER A 87 -7.06 2.51 -22.01
C SER A 87 -6.14 1.32 -21.73
N GLU A 88 -4.84 1.50 -21.90
CA GLU A 88 -3.87 0.44 -21.59
C GLU A 88 -3.86 0.10 -20.08
N GLY A 89 -3.92 1.10 -19.22
CA GLY A 89 -3.93 0.89 -17.76
C GLY A 89 -5.16 0.16 -17.26
N ILE A 90 -6.36 0.50 -17.75
CA ILE A 90 -7.59 -0.21 -17.41
C ILE A 90 -7.55 -1.65 -17.98
N SER A 91 -7.06 -1.84 -19.20
CA SER A 91 -6.91 -3.16 -19.81
C SER A 91 -5.97 -4.07 -19.01
N ILE A 92 -4.84 -3.55 -18.57
CA ILE A 92 -3.91 -4.27 -17.67
C ILE A 92 -4.64 -4.65 -16.38
N GLY A 93 -5.31 -3.69 -15.73
CA GLY A 93 -6.06 -3.95 -14.49
C GLY A 93 -7.17 -4.98 -14.62
N LEU A 94 -7.86 -5.03 -15.76
CA LEU A 94 -8.90 -6.02 -16.03
C LEU A 94 -8.35 -7.44 -16.30
N THR A 95 -7.10 -7.54 -16.79
CA THR A 95 -6.48 -8.84 -17.13
C THR A 95 -5.64 -9.40 -15.99
N THR A 96 -4.91 -8.55 -15.25
CA THR A 96 -3.96 -8.99 -14.22
C THR A 96 -4.40 -8.65 -12.79
N GLY A 97 -5.46 -7.86 -12.63
CA GLY A 97 -5.87 -7.26 -11.36
C GLY A 97 -5.34 -5.84 -11.19
N PHE A 98 -6.15 -4.95 -10.61
CA PHE A 98 -5.78 -3.55 -10.38
C PHE A 98 -4.71 -3.37 -9.29
N ASP A 99 -4.52 -4.36 -8.45
CA ASP A 99 -3.51 -4.44 -7.39
C ASP A 99 -2.28 -5.27 -7.79
N SER A 100 -2.24 -5.79 -9.01
CA SER A 100 -1.10 -6.57 -9.52
C SER A 100 0.17 -5.73 -9.69
N GLY A 101 1.32 -6.41 -9.63
CA GLY A 101 2.62 -5.80 -9.89
C GLY A 101 2.68 -5.08 -11.25
N SER A 102 2.05 -5.66 -12.28
CA SER A 102 1.95 -5.08 -13.62
C SER A 102 1.17 -3.77 -13.63
N SER A 103 0.03 -3.72 -12.93
CA SER A 103 -0.77 -2.50 -12.77
C SER A 103 0.00 -1.41 -12.02
N LEU A 104 0.67 -1.78 -10.94
CA LEU A 104 1.49 -0.85 -10.16
C LEU A 104 2.67 -0.32 -10.96
N ASP A 105 3.35 -1.17 -11.74
CA ASP A 105 4.43 -0.75 -12.62
C ASP A 105 3.97 0.26 -13.68
N TYR A 106 2.82 0.01 -14.30
CA TYR A 106 2.20 0.94 -15.23
C TYR A 106 1.91 2.30 -14.60
N VAL A 107 1.33 2.29 -13.39
CA VAL A 107 1.06 3.50 -12.61
C VAL A 107 2.35 4.25 -12.25
N TYR A 108 3.41 3.55 -11.90
CA TYR A 108 4.72 4.15 -11.60
C TYR A 108 5.35 4.82 -12.81
N ARG A 109 5.18 4.27 -13.99
CA ARG A 109 5.64 4.90 -15.26
C ARG A 109 4.90 6.19 -15.57
N ASN A 110 3.64 6.29 -15.17
CA ASN A 110 2.77 7.47 -15.34
C ASN A 110 2.75 8.02 -16.78
N ARG A 111 2.71 7.14 -17.77
CA ARG A 111 2.66 7.48 -19.19
C ARG A 111 1.36 6.97 -19.76
N ALA A 112 0.42 7.89 -20.04
CA ALA A 112 -0.86 7.53 -20.64
C ALA A 112 -0.66 6.93 -22.02
N ARG A 113 -1.19 5.73 -22.21
CA ARG A 113 -1.21 4.98 -23.46
C ARG A 113 -2.62 4.46 -23.69
N GLY A 114 -2.95 4.22 -24.93
CA GLY A 114 -4.27 3.71 -25.27
C GLY A 114 -4.54 3.84 -26.76
N ALA A 115 -5.59 3.17 -27.21
CA ALA A 115 -6.01 3.21 -28.60
C ALA A 115 -6.55 4.60 -28.94
N LEU A 116 -6.04 5.21 -29.99
CA LEU A 116 -6.45 6.52 -30.45
C LEU A 116 -6.30 7.62 -29.38
N LEU A 117 -6.74 8.84 -29.69
CA LEU A 117 -6.73 9.95 -28.74
C LEU A 117 -7.66 9.73 -27.55
N ILE A 118 -8.83 9.14 -27.81
CA ILE A 118 -9.84 8.85 -26.78
C ILE A 118 -9.30 7.87 -25.73
N GLY A 119 -8.64 6.79 -26.14
CA GLY A 119 -8.03 5.83 -25.24
C GLY A 119 -6.95 6.47 -24.35
N LYS A 120 -6.13 7.35 -24.92
CA LYS A 120 -5.13 8.11 -24.16
C LYS A 120 -5.76 9.06 -23.15
N LEU A 121 -6.89 9.71 -23.47
CA LEU A 121 -7.60 10.59 -22.53
C LEU A 121 -8.21 9.80 -21.38
N ILE A 122 -8.85 8.67 -21.68
CA ILE A 122 -9.39 7.76 -20.64
C ILE A 122 -8.26 7.28 -19.73
N ASP A 123 -7.15 6.85 -20.30
CA ASP A 123 -6.00 6.36 -19.57
C ASP A 123 -5.35 7.44 -18.69
N ARG A 124 -5.29 8.67 -19.21
CA ARG A 124 -4.84 9.83 -18.41
C ARG A 124 -5.75 10.09 -17.21
N GLY A 125 -7.07 9.99 -17.40
CA GLY A 125 -8.06 10.06 -16.31
C GLY A 125 -7.84 8.95 -15.28
N TYR A 126 -7.65 7.72 -15.74
CA TYR A 126 -7.33 6.58 -14.89
C TYR A 126 -6.07 6.82 -14.04
N LEU A 127 -4.95 7.19 -14.68
CA LEU A 127 -3.68 7.47 -13.99
C LEU A 127 -3.76 8.65 -13.02
N ASN A 128 -4.65 9.61 -13.27
CA ASN A 128 -4.85 10.78 -12.42
C ASN A 128 -5.84 10.55 -11.28
N SER A 129 -6.42 9.34 -11.16
CA SER A 129 -7.27 9.03 -10.02
C SER A 129 -6.51 9.19 -8.70
N ILE A 130 -7.24 9.54 -7.64
CA ILE A 130 -6.63 9.86 -6.33
C ILE A 130 -5.81 8.69 -5.78
N GLY A 131 -6.28 7.46 -5.95
CA GLY A 131 -5.56 6.25 -5.52
C GLY A 131 -4.20 6.12 -6.20
N TRP A 132 -4.16 6.27 -7.53
CA TRP A 132 -2.92 6.14 -8.28
C TRP A 132 -1.94 7.30 -8.04
N ARG A 133 -2.46 8.49 -7.78
CA ARG A 133 -1.62 9.61 -7.32
C ARG A 133 -0.96 9.29 -5.98
N GLY A 134 -1.73 8.72 -5.03
CA GLY A 134 -1.20 8.27 -3.74
C GLY A 134 -0.12 7.19 -3.88
N VAL A 135 -0.33 6.21 -4.75
CA VAL A 135 0.66 5.16 -5.06
C VAL A 135 1.97 5.76 -5.60
N ARG A 136 1.91 6.77 -6.48
CA ARG A 136 3.12 7.46 -6.96
C ARG A 136 3.83 8.26 -5.87
N VAL A 137 3.08 8.92 -4.98
CA VAL A 137 3.66 9.60 -3.82
C VAL A 137 4.34 8.59 -2.89
N ARG A 138 3.71 7.45 -2.63
CA ARG A 138 4.32 6.36 -1.85
C ARG A 138 5.66 5.92 -2.45
N ARG A 139 5.75 5.74 -3.78
CA ARG A 139 7.02 5.44 -4.45
C ARG A 139 8.10 6.46 -4.12
N LEU A 140 7.80 7.76 -4.19
CA LEU A 140 8.78 8.81 -3.87
C LEU A 140 9.27 8.74 -2.42
N HIS A 141 8.36 8.41 -1.49
CA HIS A 141 8.73 8.21 -0.09
C HIS A 141 9.64 6.99 0.10
N LEU A 142 9.35 5.88 -0.59
CA LEU A 142 10.20 4.68 -0.58
C LEU A 142 11.60 4.96 -1.13
N LEU A 143 11.72 5.67 -2.24
CA LEU A 143 13.03 6.08 -2.79
C LEU A 143 13.85 6.88 -1.77
N ARG A 144 13.21 7.84 -1.09
CA ARG A 144 13.86 8.65 -0.05
C ARG A 144 14.27 7.82 1.17
N ALA A 145 13.40 6.91 1.61
CA ALA A 145 13.67 6.04 2.75
C ALA A 145 14.86 5.10 2.47
N ILE A 146 14.91 4.49 1.27
CA ILE A 146 16.04 3.65 0.85
C ILE A 146 17.34 4.47 0.81
N ALA A 147 17.30 5.67 0.24
CA ALA A 147 18.48 6.54 0.17
C ALA A 147 18.96 6.98 1.57
N SER A 148 18.03 7.26 2.50
CA SER A 148 18.39 7.59 3.88
C SER A 148 19.03 6.41 4.60
N ALA A 149 18.42 5.23 4.54
CA ALA A 149 18.95 4.02 5.14
C ALA A 149 20.33 3.64 4.56
N ALA A 150 20.51 3.77 3.24
CA ALA A 150 21.79 3.52 2.58
C ALA A 150 22.89 4.46 3.10
N ARG A 151 22.58 5.74 3.31
CA ARG A 151 23.51 6.72 3.87
C ARG A 151 23.90 6.37 5.31
N GLU A 152 22.91 6.08 6.17
CA GLU A 152 23.14 5.70 7.57
C GLU A 152 24.02 4.46 7.70
N LEU A 153 23.78 3.43 6.87
CA LEU A 153 24.59 2.22 6.84
C LEU A 153 26.03 2.52 6.41
N ARG A 154 26.22 3.35 5.39
CA ARG A 154 27.55 3.77 4.93
C ARG A 154 28.30 4.53 6.02
N GLU A 155 27.66 5.48 6.67
CA GLU A 155 28.26 6.28 7.77
C GLU A 155 28.66 5.39 8.95
N SER A 156 27.94 4.29 9.18
CA SER A 156 28.26 3.30 10.21
C SER A 156 29.21 2.19 9.73
N GLY A 157 29.75 2.27 8.51
CA GLY A 157 30.66 1.27 7.94
C GLY A 157 30.00 -0.09 7.67
N GLN A 158 28.67 -0.14 7.60
CA GLN A 158 27.92 -1.37 7.37
C GLN A 158 27.58 -1.57 5.90
N PRO A 159 27.65 -2.81 5.40
CA PRO A 159 27.30 -3.09 4.01
C PRO A 159 25.79 -2.91 3.76
N LEU A 160 25.45 -2.24 2.67
CA LEU A 160 24.08 -2.12 2.22
C LEU A 160 23.61 -3.43 1.56
N ARG A 161 22.61 -4.05 2.11
CA ARG A 161 21.91 -5.21 1.54
C ARG A 161 20.43 -4.89 1.45
N LEU A 162 19.85 -5.11 0.29
CA LEU A 162 18.42 -4.84 0.03
C LEU A 162 17.67 -6.15 -0.18
N ALA A 163 16.55 -6.30 0.51
CA ALA A 163 15.61 -7.38 0.26
C ALA A 163 14.21 -6.77 0.12
N ASP A 164 13.53 -7.08 -0.98
CA ASP A 164 12.15 -6.68 -1.25
C ASP A 164 11.30 -7.93 -1.42
N ILE A 165 10.33 -8.09 -0.54
CA ILE A 165 9.39 -9.22 -0.52
C ILE A 165 8.06 -8.72 -1.06
N ALA A 166 7.48 -9.48 -2.00
CA ALA A 166 6.35 -9.06 -2.82
C ALA A 166 6.72 -7.86 -3.71
N ALA A 167 7.91 -7.97 -4.32
CA ALA A 167 8.55 -6.89 -5.07
C ALA A 167 7.81 -6.50 -6.36
N GLY A 168 6.95 -7.38 -6.88
CA GLY A 168 6.43 -7.23 -8.21
C GLY A 168 7.58 -7.08 -9.22
N PRO A 169 7.51 -6.15 -10.17
CA PRO A 169 8.61 -5.86 -11.09
C PRO A 169 9.84 -5.17 -10.44
N GLY A 170 9.82 -4.92 -9.12
CA GLY A 170 10.92 -4.31 -8.39
C GLY A 170 11.28 -2.87 -8.78
N ARG A 171 10.40 -2.18 -9.51
CA ARG A 171 10.71 -0.87 -10.11
C ARG A 171 11.24 0.15 -9.12
N TYR A 172 10.58 0.33 -7.97
CA TYR A 172 11.02 1.37 -7.02
C TYR A 172 12.38 1.05 -6.38
N VAL A 173 12.68 -0.24 -6.18
CA VAL A 173 14.01 -0.67 -5.70
C VAL A 173 15.06 -0.39 -6.75
N LEU A 174 14.82 -0.79 -8.02
CA LEU A 174 15.73 -0.54 -9.11
C LEU A 174 15.98 0.96 -9.34
N ASP A 175 14.91 1.76 -9.28
CA ASP A 175 15.01 3.22 -9.40
C ASP A 175 15.77 3.84 -8.20
N ALA A 176 15.59 3.30 -6.99
CA ALA A 176 16.36 3.73 -5.82
C ALA A 176 17.83 3.40 -5.98
N VAL A 177 18.15 2.16 -6.32
CA VAL A 177 19.54 1.70 -6.51
C VAL A 177 20.26 2.48 -7.61
N ALA A 178 19.56 2.83 -8.69
CA ALA A 178 20.11 3.65 -9.76
C ALA A 178 20.52 5.07 -9.31
N GLN A 179 19.95 5.56 -8.20
CA GLN A 179 20.23 6.87 -7.63
C GLN A 179 21.23 6.85 -6.46
N LEU A 180 21.60 5.65 -5.99
CA LEU A 180 22.58 5.52 -4.91
C LEU A 180 23.99 5.81 -5.42
N PRO A 181 24.83 6.49 -4.62
CA PRO A 181 26.24 6.75 -4.97
C PRO A 181 27.06 5.47 -5.05
N GLU A 182 26.70 4.45 -4.30
CA GLU A 182 27.37 3.15 -4.25
C GLU A 182 26.36 2.02 -4.45
N ARG A 183 26.81 0.96 -5.12
CA ARG A 183 25.95 -0.21 -5.34
C ARG A 183 25.80 -1.00 -4.05
N PRO A 184 24.59 -1.51 -3.75
CA PRO A 184 24.39 -2.45 -2.67
C PRO A 184 25.25 -3.71 -2.84
N GLN A 185 25.71 -4.28 -1.73
CA GLN A 185 26.43 -5.55 -1.72
C GLN A 185 25.58 -6.70 -2.26
N SER A 186 24.28 -6.66 -1.98
CA SER A 186 23.33 -7.62 -2.53
C SER A 186 21.95 -6.99 -2.67
N ILE A 187 21.22 -7.45 -3.68
CA ILE A 187 19.81 -7.09 -3.92
C ILE A 187 19.05 -8.39 -4.13
N VAL A 188 18.04 -8.62 -3.31
CA VAL A 188 17.13 -9.75 -3.44
C VAL A 188 15.73 -9.21 -3.68
N LEU A 189 15.17 -9.50 -4.85
CA LEU A 189 13.78 -9.22 -5.18
C LEU A 189 13.05 -10.56 -5.19
N ARG A 190 12.04 -10.68 -4.35
CA ARG A 190 11.23 -11.89 -4.26
C ARG A 190 9.77 -11.55 -4.49
N ASP A 191 9.16 -12.25 -5.40
CA ASP A 191 7.73 -12.18 -5.66
C ASP A 191 7.12 -13.57 -5.80
N PHE A 192 5.82 -13.63 -5.72
CA PHE A 192 5.06 -14.84 -6.01
C PHE A 192 4.85 -14.90 -7.53
N SER A 193 5.42 -15.91 -8.15
CA SER A 193 5.24 -16.24 -9.57
C SER A 193 4.50 -17.56 -9.73
#